data_6cedc3c4f2aa989747bce4c851c4ee51
#
_entry.id   6cedc3c4f2aa989747bce4c851c4ee51
#
_cell.length_a   1.000
_cell.length_b   1.000
_cell.length_c   1.000
_cell.angle_alpha   90.00
_cell.angle_beta   90.00
_cell.angle_gamma   90.00
#
_symmetry.space_group_name_H-M   'P 1'
#
loop_
_entity.id
_entity.type
_entity.pdbx_description
1 polymer ?
#
loop_
_entity_poly.entity_id
_entity_poly.type
_entity_poly.pdbx_seq_one_letter_code
_entity_poly.pdbx_strand_id
1 'polypeptide(L)'
;MTGGLAVKSLAISALMLCSTILAGCIDLESAVNPRAELQAYPLFIQEGETITLDARNSDAVEGVITDFEWDFGNGQSSDTVVGFTSFTYEQFGVYTVTLTVKNSVGGEDQVTSTIVVNGAPVLNLTIPDSVKAGESALLDASGSFDPEGKELMYSWDLDWSVDTDKDGDNRNDADAITPTVLLPTNNSGTKRGSLTISDGDGATDYQSFEIEISTRTFEVEWKTEEIIMDRDGYLDQGNSWEESINPGVEGRILSFYAVLELDQELGPQDNFTLELSIPNDGYSKSAKTQGGNITTNETSKAEMDRYGINPAGEDGTYTADSAEEVLALLLDKPGFRTAQGEWEWTIFAQQADPDPLIEGFPDPDPGNDWTLQVVIEIQIPVLTEVAV
;
A
#
# COMPACT_ATOMS: atom_id res chain seq x y z
N MET A 1 -41.26 -43.06 59.38
CA MET A 1 -41.03 -43.06 60.84
C MET A 1 -40.94 -41.61 61.21
N THR A 2 -42.04 -40.97 61.61
CA THR A 2 -42.40 -40.73 63.01
C THR A 2 -41.40 -39.79 63.66
N GLY A 3 -41.69 -38.63 64.17
CA GLY A 3 -42.80 -37.90 64.72
C GLY A 3 -42.28 -36.55 65.12
N GLY A 4 -42.96 -35.51 65.29
CA GLY A 4 -44.19 -35.33 65.99
C GLY A 4 -44.04 -34.39 67.16
N LEU A 5 -44.80 -33.30 67.14
CA LEU A 5 -45.35 -32.53 68.31
C LEU A 5 -44.30 -31.79 69.19
N ALA A 6 -44.52 -30.55 69.66
CA ALA A 6 -45.79 -30.02 70.23
C ALA A 6 -45.72 -28.48 70.39
N VAL A 7 -46.91 -27.95 70.31
CA VAL A 7 -47.41 -26.66 70.73
C VAL A 7 -47.19 -26.43 72.23
N LYS A 8 -46.88 -25.18 72.62
CA LYS A 8 -47.41 -24.57 73.87
C LYS A 8 -47.66 -23.09 73.75
N SER A 9 -48.89 -22.77 73.71
CA SER A 9 -49.49 -21.45 73.99
C SER A 9 -49.27 -21.08 75.45
N LEU A 10 -49.00 -19.79 75.69
CA LEU A 10 -49.39 -19.21 76.97
C LEU A 10 -49.79 -17.72 76.75
N ALA A 11 -51.02 -17.47 76.92
CA ALA A 11 -51.66 -16.19 77.09
C ALA A 11 -51.47 -15.71 78.52
N ILE A 12 -51.11 -14.43 78.72
CA ILE A 12 -51.35 -13.70 79.99
C ILE A 12 -51.66 -12.26 79.71
N SER A 13 -52.91 -11.92 79.84
CA SER A 13 -53.58 -10.83 80.57
C SER A 13 -53.13 -9.43 80.47
N ALA A 14 -54.09 -8.66 80.07
CA ALA A 14 -54.23 -7.17 80.11
C ALA A 14 -53.93 -6.54 81.49
N LEU A 15 -53.27 -5.44 81.40
CA LEU A 15 -53.51 -4.39 82.46
C LEU A 15 -53.63 -3.00 81.73
N MET A 16 -54.86 -2.53 81.63
CA MET A 16 -55.22 -1.18 81.29
C MET A 16 -54.71 -0.26 82.38
N LEU A 17 -53.76 0.63 82.07
CA LEU A 17 -53.55 1.90 82.80
C LEU A 17 -53.90 2.98 81.83
N CYS A 18 -55.05 3.62 82.14
CA CYS A 18 -55.54 4.85 81.51
C CYS A 18 -54.68 6.03 82.04
N SER A 19 -53.72 6.51 81.31
CA SER A 19 -53.07 7.82 81.54
C SER A 19 -53.55 8.78 80.47
N THR A 20 -54.39 9.70 80.81
CA THR A 20 -54.74 10.84 79.96
C THR A 20 -53.52 11.69 79.77
N ILE A 21 -52.86 11.55 78.63
CA ILE A 21 -51.88 12.50 78.17
C ILE A 21 -52.64 13.55 77.36
N LEU A 22 -52.62 14.78 77.80
CA LEU A 22 -53.00 15.95 77.00
C LEU A 22 -52.17 15.87 75.68
N ALA A 23 -52.84 15.54 74.60
CA ALA A 23 -52.32 15.81 73.29
C ALA A 23 -52.41 17.32 73.07
N GLY A 24 -51.32 18.03 73.41
CA GLY A 24 -51.07 19.29 72.75
C GLY A 24 -50.83 18.97 71.27
N CYS A 25 -51.70 19.45 70.42
CA CYS A 25 -51.39 19.57 69.00
C CYS A 25 -50.17 20.49 68.92
N ILE A 26 -49.00 19.89 68.74
CA ILE A 26 -47.92 20.61 68.11
C ILE A 26 -48.35 20.63 66.68
N ASP A 27 -48.90 21.72 66.17
CA ASP A 27 -48.89 22.03 64.73
C ASP A 27 -47.41 22.06 64.33
N LEU A 28 -46.91 20.96 63.87
CA LEU A 28 -45.71 21.00 63.01
C LEU A 28 -46.18 21.76 61.77
N GLU A 29 -46.01 23.08 61.74
CA GLU A 29 -46.00 23.77 60.46
C GLU A 29 -45.07 23.00 59.57
N SER A 30 -45.61 22.41 58.52
CA SER A 30 -44.78 21.72 57.51
C SER A 30 -43.88 22.80 56.90
N ALA A 31 -42.56 22.61 57.02
CA ALA A 31 -41.60 23.49 56.44
C ALA A 31 -41.94 23.75 54.97
N VAL A 32 -42.00 25.00 54.60
CA VAL A 32 -42.23 25.38 53.18
C VAL A 32 -40.94 25.09 52.42
N ASN A 33 -41.03 24.22 51.43
CA ASN A 33 -39.86 23.83 50.62
C ASN A 33 -39.40 24.99 49.73
N PRO A 34 -38.11 25.17 49.58
CA PRO A 34 -37.54 26.04 48.55
C PRO A 34 -37.88 25.51 47.16
N ARG A 35 -37.61 26.29 46.15
CA ARG A 35 -37.66 25.88 44.75
C ARG A 35 -36.23 25.77 44.21
N ALA A 36 -35.76 24.56 43.98
CA ALA A 36 -34.46 24.30 43.39
C ALA A 36 -34.48 24.58 41.89
N GLU A 37 -33.49 25.30 41.38
CA GLU A 37 -33.27 25.53 39.96
C GLU A 37 -31.78 25.30 39.65
N LEU A 38 -31.49 24.43 38.65
CA LEU A 38 -30.14 24.06 38.25
C LEU A 38 -29.94 24.33 36.77
N GLN A 39 -28.90 25.08 36.48
CA GLN A 39 -28.34 25.19 35.11
C GLN A 39 -26.97 24.54 35.11
N ALA A 40 -26.83 23.48 34.30
CA ALA A 40 -25.56 22.80 34.06
C ALA A 40 -25.09 23.08 32.63
N TYR A 41 -23.82 23.41 32.46
CA TYR A 41 -23.26 23.71 31.14
C TYR A 41 -21.75 23.46 31.12
N PRO A 42 -21.25 22.83 30.03
CA PRO A 42 -22.01 22.11 29.00
C PRO A 42 -22.62 20.81 29.53
N LEU A 43 -23.62 20.25 28.81
CA LEU A 43 -24.24 18.95 29.15
C LEU A 43 -23.53 17.76 28.49
N PHE A 44 -22.70 18.01 27.48
CA PHE A 44 -21.86 17.07 26.81
C PHE A 44 -20.42 17.57 26.85
N ILE A 45 -19.51 16.74 27.34
CA ILE A 45 -18.09 17.07 27.51
C ILE A 45 -17.22 15.88 27.16
N GLN A 46 -15.94 16.12 26.96
CA GLN A 46 -14.92 15.09 26.89
C GLN A 46 -14.41 14.73 28.28
N GLU A 47 -13.88 13.51 28.43
CA GLU A 47 -13.17 13.09 29.64
C GLU A 47 -12.08 14.11 30.02
N GLY A 48 -12.00 14.47 31.30
CA GLY A 48 -11.10 15.50 31.82
C GLY A 48 -11.59 16.93 31.65
N GLU A 49 -12.73 17.17 31.01
CA GLU A 49 -13.31 18.51 30.92
C GLU A 49 -14.18 18.89 32.13
N THR A 50 -14.36 20.18 32.30
CA THR A 50 -15.06 20.78 33.47
C THR A 50 -16.41 21.32 33.06
N ILE A 51 -17.44 20.99 33.85
CA ILE A 51 -18.77 21.60 33.77
C ILE A 51 -18.93 22.69 34.81
N THR A 52 -19.84 23.62 34.55
CA THR A 52 -20.30 24.64 35.45
C THR A 52 -21.71 24.33 35.90
N LEU A 53 -21.97 24.46 37.21
CA LEU A 53 -23.26 24.23 37.85
C LEU A 53 -23.70 25.50 38.54
N ASP A 54 -24.82 26.04 38.10
CA ASP A 54 -25.37 27.30 38.59
C ASP A 54 -26.80 27.12 39.14
N ALA A 55 -26.95 27.29 40.42
CA ALA A 55 -28.21 27.20 41.17
C ALA A 55 -28.66 28.53 41.75
N ARG A 56 -28.05 29.65 41.35
CA ARG A 56 -28.33 31.00 41.94
C ARG A 56 -29.74 31.51 41.66
N ASN A 57 -30.46 30.87 40.71
CA ASN A 57 -31.88 31.18 40.45
C ASN A 57 -32.83 30.40 41.36
N SER A 58 -32.34 29.56 42.26
CA SER A 58 -33.17 28.89 43.26
C SER A 58 -33.80 29.90 44.21
N ASP A 59 -35.08 29.66 44.64
CA ASP A 59 -35.84 30.53 45.49
C ASP A 59 -36.12 29.85 46.84
N ALA A 60 -35.87 30.56 47.95
CA ALA A 60 -36.15 30.04 49.28
C ALA A 60 -37.65 29.86 49.58
N VAL A 61 -38.53 30.53 48.80
CA VAL A 61 -40.00 30.64 49.01
C VAL A 61 -40.34 31.24 50.37
N GLU A 62 -39.71 30.72 51.44
CA GLU A 62 -39.79 31.24 52.79
C GLU A 62 -38.40 31.23 53.47
N GLY A 63 -38.07 32.25 54.24
CA GLY A 63 -36.76 32.37 54.86
C GLY A 63 -35.66 32.78 53.90
N VAL A 64 -34.50 32.13 54.02
CA VAL A 64 -33.33 32.26 53.09
C VAL A 64 -32.76 30.92 52.77
N ILE A 65 -32.13 30.76 51.60
CA ILE A 65 -31.37 29.56 51.27
C ILE A 65 -30.14 29.50 52.17
N THR A 66 -29.92 28.38 52.82
CA THR A 66 -28.79 28.14 53.73
C THR A 66 -27.70 27.28 53.06
N ASP A 67 -28.09 26.30 52.29
CA ASP A 67 -27.17 25.31 51.74
C ASP A 67 -27.58 24.85 50.33
N PHE A 68 -26.55 24.61 49.50
CA PHE A 68 -26.62 23.93 48.22
C PHE A 68 -25.75 22.67 48.30
N GLU A 69 -26.36 21.49 48.35
CA GLU A 69 -25.68 20.21 48.38
C GLU A 69 -25.66 19.64 46.97
N TRP A 70 -24.47 19.35 46.48
CA TRP A 70 -24.22 18.84 45.13
C TRP A 70 -23.78 17.40 45.19
N ASP A 71 -24.49 16.49 44.56
CA ASP A 71 -24.06 15.14 44.26
C ASP A 71 -23.74 15.06 42.75
N PHE A 72 -22.51 14.75 42.38
CA PHE A 72 -22.07 14.74 41.00
C PHE A 72 -22.40 13.44 40.27
N GLY A 73 -23.03 12.46 40.93
CA GLY A 73 -23.46 11.21 40.36
C GLY A 73 -22.35 10.15 40.16
N ASN A 74 -21.11 10.47 40.57
CA ASN A 74 -19.96 9.58 40.53
C ASN A 74 -19.47 9.14 41.94
N GLY A 75 -20.28 9.38 42.97
CA GLY A 75 -19.95 9.15 44.38
C GLY A 75 -19.18 10.32 45.05
N GLN A 76 -18.96 11.38 44.36
CA GLN A 76 -18.42 12.63 44.92
C GLN A 76 -19.53 13.64 45.17
N SER A 77 -19.37 14.43 46.21
CA SER A 77 -20.31 15.47 46.57
C SER A 77 -19.59 16.71 47.08
N SER A 78 -20.28 17.85 47.09
CA SER A 78 -19.79 19.13 47.62
C SER A 78 -20.93 19.95 48.16
N ASP A 79 -20.68 20.72 49.21
CA ASP A 79 -21.62 21.65 49.81
C ASP A 79 -21.13 23.09 49.61
N THR A 80 -22.03 23.96 49.22
CA THR A 80 -21.72 25.40 49.04
C THR A 80 -22.85 26.28 49.58
N VAL A 81 -22.51 27.52 49.95
CA VAL A 81 -23.49 28.54 50.37
C VAL A 81 -23.79 29.52 49.24
N VAL A 82 -23.10 29.46 48.13
CA VAL A 82 -23.20 30.47 47.05
C VAL A 82 -23.94 29.96 45.78
N GLY A 83 -24.51 28.79 45.76
CA GLY A 83 -25.30 28.27 44.63
C GLY A 83 -24.54 28.21 43.31
N PHE A 84 -23.23 28.06 43.35
CA PHE A 84 -22.39 27.96 42.15
C PHE A 84 -21.18 27.08 42.45
N THR A 85 -20.92 26.12 41.53
CA THR A 85 -19.76 25.27 41.59
C THR A 85 -19.33 24.80 40.18
N SER A 86 -18.19 24.16 40.10
CA SER A 86 -17.74 23.49 38.89
C SER A 86 -17.20 22.10 39.24
N PHE A 87 -17.27 21.17 38.27
CA PHE A 87 -16.83 19.81 38.48
C PHE A 87 -16.17 19.26 37.23
N THR A 88 -15.08 18.50 37.37
CA THR A 88 -14.37 17.81 36.28
C THR A 88 -14.63 16.32 36.38
N TYR A 89 -15.08 15.72 35.28
CA TYR A 89 -15.25 14.28 35.20
C TYR A 89 -14.02 13.64 34.56
N GLU A 90 -13.34 12.82 35.37
CA GLU A 90 -12.09 12.10 34.93
C GLU A 90 -12.36 10.76 34.24
N GLN A 91 -13.61 10.36 34.08
CA GLN A 91 -14.01 9.13 33.44
C GLN A 91 -15.25 9.36 32.58
N PHE A 92 -15.26 8.66 31.42
CA PHE A 92 -16.43 8.68 30.56
C PHE A 92 -17.65 8.05 31.22
N GLY A 93 -18.82 8.43 30.76
CA GLY A 93 -20.08 7.87 31.24
C GLY A 93 -21.21 8.88 31.25
N VAL A 94 -22.36 8.44 31.77
CA VAL A 94 -23.55 9.27 31.93
C VAL A 94 -23.77 9.50 33.42
N TYR A 95 -23.66 10.73 33.84
CA TYR A 95 -23.77 11.17 35.26
C TYR A 95 -25.04 11.96 35.48
N THR A 96 -25.71 11.69 36.60
CA THR A 96 -26.84 12.48 37.05
C THR A 96 -26.40 13.36 38.20
N VAL A 97 -26.21 14.65 37.93
CA VAL A 97 -25.97 15.65 38.99
C VAL A 97 -27.28 15.89 39.71
N THR A 98 -27.27 15.79 41.06
CA THR A 98 -28.39 16.13 41.92
C THR A 98 -28.02 17.32 42.76
N LEU A 99 -28.83 18.36 42.69
CA LEU A 99 -28.76 19.51 43.58
C LEU A 99 -29.86 19.42 44.61
N THR A 100 -29.50 19.51 45.90
CA THR A 100 -30.44 19.68 46.99
C THR A 100 -30.28 21.08 47.55
N VAL A 101 -31.35 21.86 47.58
CA VAL A 101 -31.40 23.23 48.14
C VAL A 101 -32.13 23.20 49.46
N LYS A 102 -31.55 23.79 50.49
CA LYS A 102 -32.16 23.91 51.85
C LYS A 102 -32.41 25.35 52.22
N ASN A 103 -33.51 25.61 52.96
CA ASN A 103 -33.82 26.91 53.48
C ASN A 103 -33.76 26.94 55.02
N SER A 104 -33.77 28.13 55.59
CA SER A 104 -33.66 28.40 57.07
C SER A 104 -34.88 27.95 57.85
N VAL A 105 -35.99 27.63 57.23
CA VAL A 105 -37.21 27.07 57.85
C VAL A 105 -37.29 25.55 57.83
N GLY A 106 -36.26 24.91 57.39
CA GLY A 106 -36.10 23.42 57.38
C GLY A 106 -36.71 22.71 56.19
N GLY A 107 -37.11 23.43 55.14
CA GLY A 107 -37.56 22.87 53.87
C GLY A 107 -36.38 22.50 52.95
N GLU A 108 -36.56 21.50 52.09
CA GLU A 108 -35.62 21.11 51.07
C GLU A 108 -36.31 20.75 49.73
N ASP A 109 -35.62 20.95 48.64
CA ASP A 109 -36.08 20.59 47.30
C ASP A 109 -34.88 20.11 46.45
N GLN A 110 -35.16 19.25 45.47
CA GLN A 110 -34.13 18.62 44.62
C GLN A 110 -34.46 18.82 43.16
N VAL A 111 -33.39 19.01 42.39
CA VAL A 111 -33.45 19.03 40.92
C VAL A 111 -32.24 18.29 40.37
N THR A 112 -32.39 17.66 39.23
CA THR A 112 -31.32 16.87 38.58
C THR A 112 -31.01 17.38 37.19
N SER A 113 -29.78 17.15 36.77
CA SER A 113 -29.32 17.34 35.38
C SER A 113 -28.46 16.19 34.96
N THR A 114 -28.62 15.75 33.71
CA THR A 114 -27.80 14.66 33.13
C THR A 114 -26.63 15.26 32.36
N ILE A 115 -25.45 14.76 32.65
CA ILE A 115 -24.19 15.10 31.96
C ILE A 115 -23.70 13.85 31.23
N VAL A 116 -23.34 14.01 29.97
CA VAL A 116 -22.71 12.96 29.15
C VAL A 116 -21.24 13.31 29.02
N VAL A 117 -20.38 12.39 29.41
CA VAL A 117 -18.93 12.51 29.34
C VAL A 117 -18.46 11.48 28.30
N ASN A 118 -17.92 11.95 27.19
CA ASN A 118 -17.40 11.13 26.11
C ASN A 118 -15.99 10.64 26.44
N GLY A 119 -15.72 9.37 26.21
CA GLY A 119 -14.39 8.76 26.28
C GLY A 119 -13.65 8.88 24.96
N ALA A 120 -12.35 9.02 25.02
CA ALA A 120 -11.54 8.97 23.80
C ALA A 120 -11.47 7.54 23.25
N PRO A 121 -11.46 7.36 21.93
CA PRO A 121 -11.21 6.05 21.32
C PRO A 121 -9.80 5.56 21.67
N VAL A 122 -9.62 4.25 21.67
CA VAL A 122 -8.34 3.58 21.96
C VAL A 122 -7.79 3.00 20.68
N LEU A 123 -6.65 3.52 20.22
CA LEU A 123 -5.98 3.07 19.04
C LEU A 123 -5.13 1.83 19.35
N ASN A 124 -5.30 0.79 18.51
CA ASN A 124 -4.49 -0.42 18.53
C ASN A 124 -3.98 -0.68 17.12
N LEU A 125 -2.73 -0.26 16.86
CA LEU A 125 -2.08 -0.34 15.55
C LEU A 125 -1.07 -1.48 15.53
N THR A 126 -1.22 -2.37 14.55
CA THR A 126 -0.26 -3.43 14.23
C THR A 126 0.37 -3.13 12.87
N ILE A 127 1.71 -3.10 12.83
CA ILE A 127 2.50 -2.87 11.62
C ILE A 127 3.64 -3.89 11.54
N PRO A 128 4.14 -4.24 10.35
CA PRO A 128 5.37 -5.02 10.22
C PRO A 128 6.59 -4.16 10.61
N ASP A 129 7.59 -4.78 11.23
CA ASP A 129 8.85 -4.08 11.60
C ASP A 129 9.64 -3.66 10.34
N SER A 130 9.66 -4.52 9.32
CA SER A 130 10.29 -4.28 8.04
C SER A 130 9.68 -5.17 6.96
N VAL A 131 9.80 -4.75 5.69
CA VAL A 131 9.39 -5.52 4.51
C VAL A 131 10.43 -5.34 3.41
N LYS A 132 10.45 -6.24 2.42
CA LYS A 132 11.24 -6.06 1.20
C LYS A 132 10.44 -5.26 0.17
N ALA A 133 11.14 -4.53 -0.69
CA ALA A 133 10.52 -3.83 -1.81
C ALA A 133 9.62 -4.76 -2.64
N GLY A 134 8.39 -4.31 -2.93
CA GLY A 134 7.38 -5.09 -3.64
C GLY A 134 6.62 -6.12 -2.79
N GLU A 135 6.94 -6.34 -1.51
CA GLU A 135 6.14 -7.18 -0.62
C GLU A 135 4.95 -6.42 -0.04
N SER A 136 3.91 -7.15 0.35
CA SER A 136 2.73 -6.53 0.96
C SER A 136 3.01 -6.13 2.41
N ALA A 137 2.85 -4.86 2.74
CA ALA A 137 2.88 -4.34 4.11
C ALA A 137 1.47 -3.98 4.56
N LEU A 138 0.83 -4.85 5.32
CA LEU A 138 -0.49 -4.60 5.91
C LEU A 138 -0.33 -3.78 7.19
N LEU A 139 -1.00 -2.62 7.25
CA LEU A 139 -1.21 -1.85 8.46
C LEU A 139 -2.60 -2.18 8.99
N ASP A 140 -2.70 -2.62 10.22
CA ASP A 140 -3.96 -3.12 10.81
C ASP A 140 -4.28 -2.39 12.11
N ALA A 141 -5.33 -1.59 12.07
CA ALA A 141 -5.92 -0.91 13.23
C ALA A 141 -7.33 -1.43 13.56
N SER A 142 -7.74 -2.58 13.04
CA SER A 142 -9.06 -3.17 13.27
C SER A 142 -9.30 -3.56 14.74
N GLY A 143 -8.24 -3.64 15.54
CA GLY A 143 -8.31 -3.86 16.99
C GLY A 143 -8.60 -2.59 17.80
N SER A 144 -8.69 -1.42 17.16
CA SER A 144 -9.08 -0.17 17.83
C SER A 144 -10.55 -0.20 18.24
N PHE A 145 -10.87 0.45 19.33
CA PHE A 145 -12.24 0.48 19.85
C PHE A 145 -12.56 1.79 20.56
N ASP A 146 -13.84 2.10 20.60
CA ASP A 146 -14.39 3.16 21.45
C ASP A 146 -14.90 2.54 22.76
N PRO A 147 -14.57 3.13 23.94
CA PRO A 147 -15.01 2.61 25.23
C PRO A 147 -16.53 2.57 25.39
N GLU A 148 -17.27 3.42 24.70
CA GLU A 148 -18.72 3.52 24.70
C GLU A 148 -19.36 2.70 23.58
N GLY A 149 -18.54 2.07 22.72
CA GLY A 149 -18.96 1.20 21.63
C GLY A 149 -19.43 1.95 20.38
N LYS A 150 -18.98 3.18 20.17
CA LYS A 150 -19.26 3.96 18.97
C LYS A 150 -18.46 3.48 17.79
N GLU A 151 -18.95 3.78 16.60
CA GLU A 151 -18.25 3.52 15.36
C GLU A 151 -17.06 4.47 15.20
N LEU A 152 -15.90 3.92 14.82
CA LEU A 152 -14.67 4.69 14.62
C LEU A 152 -14.52 5.12 13.16
N MET A 153 -14.06 6.34 12.98
CA MET A 153 -13.56 6.85 11.72
C MET A 153 -12.04 6.80 11.72
N TYR A 154 -11.45 6.43 10.59
CA TYR A 154 -10.01 6.28 10.40
C TYR A 154 -9.53 7.30 9.39
N SER A 155 -8.35 7.87 9.63
CA SER A 155 -7.65 8.75 8.68
C SER A 155 -6.17 8.39 8.69
N TRP A 156 -5.72 7.74 7.60
CA TRP A 156 -4.34 7.37 7.39
C TRP A 156 -3.63 8.41 6.55
N ASP A 157 -2.48 8.83 7.00
CA ASP A 157 -1.46 9.49 6.21
C ASP A 157 -0.31 8.48 6.03
N LEU A 158 -0.13 7.98 4.82
CA LEU A 158 0.75 6.85 4.52
C LEU A 158 2.19 7.25 4.17
N ASP A 159 2.41 8.51 3.84
CA ASP A 159 3.74 8.99 3.41
C ASP A 159 3.93 10.48 3.66
N TRP A 160 4.54 10.84 4.76
CA TRP A 160 4.86 12.23 5.11
C TRP A 160 5.80 12.95 4.13
N SER A 161 6.31 12.27 3.10
CA SER A 161 7.10 12.91 2.05
C SER A 161 6.25 13.48 0.90
N VAL A 162 4.95 13.18 0.89
CA VAL A 162 4.00 13.54 -0.16
C VAL A 162 2.86 14.36 0.47
N ASP A 163 2.55 15.50 -0.10
CA ASP A 163 1.36 16.31 0.20
C ASP A 163 0.30 15.96 -0.85
N THR A 164 -0.60 15.04 -0.50
CA THR A 164 -1.56 14.43 -1.42
C THR A 164 -2.71 15.40 -1.75
N ASP A 165 -3.19 16.17 -0.77
CA ASP A 165 -4.28 17.12 -0.93
C ASP A 165 -3.82 18.53 -1.34
N LYS A 166 -2.50 18.79 -1.28
CA LYS A 166 -1.83 20.03 -1.69
C LYS A 166 -2.23 21.27 -0.89
N ASP A 167 -2.51 21.07 0.39
CA ASP A 167 -2.83 22.16 1.32
C ASP A 167 -1.58 22.83 1.91
N GLY A 168 -0.40 22.22 1.76
CA GLY A 168 0.91 22.67 2.25
C GLY A 168 1.35 22.02 3.55
N ASP A 169 0.57 21.06 4.07
CA ASP A 169 0.92 20.24 5.24
C ASP A 169 0.88 18.75 4.85
N ASN A 170 2.03 18.15 4.67
CA ASN A 170 2.20 16.75 4.30
C ASN A 170 2.06 15.76 5.48
N ARG A 171 1.41 16.14 6.58
CA ARG A 171 1.20 15.29 7.76
C ARG A 171 -0.25 15.19 8.20
N ASN A 172 -1.15 15.71 7.42
CA ASN A 172 -2.60 15.71 7.68
C ASN A 172 -3.41 15.09 6.55
N ASP A 173 -2.73 14.49 5.56
CA ASP A 173 -3.36 13.84 4.42
C ASP A 173 -4.25 12.67 4.86
N ALA A 174 -5.34 12.46 4.14
CA ALA A 174 -6.25 11.32 4.33
C ALA A 174 -6.15 10.36 3.14
N ASP A 175 -5.02 9.62 3.08
CA ASP A 175 -4.76 8.66 1.99
C ASP A 175 -5.70 7.44 2.02
N ALA A 176 -6.16 7.05 3.22
CA ALA A 176 -7.13 5.98 3.40
C ALA A 176 -7.98 6.18 4.66
N ILE A 177 -9.18 5.59 4.66
CA ILE A 177 -10.20 5.75 5.72
C ILE A 177 -10.74 4.41 6.24
N THR A 178 -10.05 3.31 5.96
CA THR A 178 -10.45 1.96 6.37
C THR A 178 -9.67 1.49 7.61
N PRO A 179 -10.19 0.56 8.41
CA PRO A 179 -9.47 0.05 9.58
C PRO A 179 -8.17 -0.68 9.24
N THR A 180 -8.01 -1.12 7.99
CA THR A 180 -6.80 -1.75 7.48
C THR A 180 -6.40 -1.14 6.15
N VAL A 181 -5.08 -1.04 5.88
CA VAL A 181 -4.57 -0.51 4.62
C VAL A 181 -3.28 -1.23 4.22
N LEU A 182 -3.04 -1.35 2.91
CA LEU A 182 -1.78 -1.83 2.35
C LEU A 182 -0.89 -0.63 2.02
N LEU A 183 0.28 -0.57 2.66
CA LEU A 183 1.28 0.45 2.36
C LEU A 183 1.98 0.12 1.04
N PRO A 184 2.13 1.08 0.11
CA PRO A 184 2.94 0.90 -1.10
C PRO A 184 4.43 0.73 -0.75
N THR A 185 5.01 -0.40 -1.20
CA THR A 185 6.39 -0.80 -0.89
C THR A 185 7.28 -0.91 -2.13
N ASN A 186 6.90 -0.31 -3.25
CA ASN A 186 7.60 -0.47 -4.52
C ASN A 186 9.06 0.00 -4.50
N ASN A 187 9.39 0.94 -3.62
CA ASN A 187 10.72 1.50 -3.49
C ASN A 187 11.26 1.26 -2.09
N SER A 188 12.55 0.92 -1.98
CA SER A 188 13.25 0.79 -0.71
C SER A 188 13.45 2.16 -0.03
N GLY A 189 13.63 2.12 1.28
CA GLY A 189 13.81 3.30 2.13
C GLY A 189 12.87 3.26 3.32
N THR A 190 12.91 4.31 4.13
CA THR A 190 12.07 4.44 5.32
C THR A 190 10.79 5.17 4.97
N LYS A 191 9.65 4.55 5.18
CA LYS A 191 8.33 5.17 5.11
C LYS A 191 7.86 5.60 6.49
N ARG A 192 7.37 6.84 6.59
CA ARG A 192 6.79 7.42 7.81
C ARG A 192 5.40 7.92 7.52
N GLY A 193 4.51 7.65 8.45
CA GLY A 193 3.12 8.07 8.34
C GLY A 193 2.44 8.07 9.70
N SER A 194 1.12 8.23 9.68
CA SER A 194 0.31 8.27 10.89
C SER A 194 -1.09 7.72 10.66
N LEU A 195 -1.72 7.37 11.77
CA LEU A 195 -3.14 7.07 11.85
C LEU A 195 -3.77 7.95 12.93
N THR A 196 -4.85 8.60 12.55
CA THR A 196 -5.79 9.24 13.48
C THR A 196 -7.09 8.45 13.44
N ILE A 197 -7.62 8.12 14.62
CA ILE A 197 -8.97 7.60 14.75
C ILE A 197 -9.84 8.61 15.50
N SER A 198 -11.13 8.66 15.20
CA SER A 198 -12.10 9.49 15.89
C SER A 198 -13.42 8.76 16.10
N ASP A 199 -14.17 9.15 17.16
CA ASP A 199 -15.46 8.58 17.52
C ASP A 199 -16.66 9.32 16.91
N GLY A 200 -16.43 10.41 16.19
CA GLY A 200 -17.49 11.28 15.65
C GLY A 200 -18.06 12.28 16.64
N ASP A 201 -17.76 12.18 17.94
CA ASP A 201 -18.16 13.09 19.00
C ASP A 201 -17.04 14.08 19.38
N GLY A 202 -15.94 14.04 18.66
CA GLY A 202 -14.83 15.00 18.73
C GLY A 202 -13.61 14.50 19.50
N ALA A 203 -13.66 13.32 20.12
CA ALA A 203 -12.48 12.70 20.69
C ALA A 203 -11.68 11.96 19.62
N THR A 204 -10.37 11.95 19.75
CA THR A 204 -9.44 11.34 18.81
C THR A 204 -8.30 10.66 19.55
N ASP A 205 -7.73 9.62 18.91
CA ASP A 205 -6.43 9.07 19.27
C ASP A 205 -5.52 9.01 18.03
N TYR A 206 -4.22 9.11 18.23
CA TYR A 206 -3.23 9.30 17.17
C TYR A 206 -1.97 8.49 17.44
N GLN A 207 -1.46 7.85 16.39
CA GLN A 207 -0.18 7.17 16.43
C GLN A 207 0.57 7.33 15.09
N SER A 208 1.84 7.73 15.17
CA SER A 208 2.75 7.69 14.03
C SER A 208 3.41 6.33 13.90
N PHE A 209 3.84 5.99 12.68
CA PHE A 209 4.59 4.77 12.40
C PHE A 209 5.80 5.04 11.50
N GLU A 210 6.74 4.11 11.56
CA GLU A 210 7.92 4.07 10.69
C GLU A 210 8.15 2.62 10.26
N ILE A 211 8.33 2.39 8.96
CA ILE A 211 8.57 1.07 8.37
C ILE A 211 9.79 1.15 7.47
N GLU A 212 10.72 0.24 7.67
CA GLU A 212 11.89 0.07 6.83
C GLU A 212 11.56 -0.84 5.64
N ILE A 213 11.71 -0.34 4.42
CA ILE A 213 11.57 -1.12 3.19
C ILE A 213 12.98 -1.40 2.66
N SER A 214 13.41 -2.65 2.73
CA SER A 214 14.73 -3.07 2.30
C SER A 214 14.74 -3.43 0.82
N THR A 215 15.88 -3.24 0.16
CA THR A 215 16.13 -3.76 -1.19
C THR A 215 16.10 -5.29 -1.19
N ARG A 216 15.93 -5.87 -2.38
CA ARG A 216 16.05 -7.31 -2.64
C ARG A 216 17.46 -7.61 -3.14
N THR A 217 17.93 -8.83 -2.94
CA THR A 217 19.23 -9.28 -3.40
C THR A 217 19.06 -10.35 -4.47
N PHE A 218 19.77 -10.18 -5.59
CA PHE A 218 19.72 -11.08 -6.75
C PHE A 218 21.11 -11.58 -7.07
N GLU A 219 21.22 -12.87 -7.25
CA GLU A 219 22.37 -13.52 -7.90
C GLU A 219 22.13 -13.55 -9.40
N VAL A 220 23.08 -13.04 -10.17
CA VAL A 220 23.03 -12.97 -11.63
C VAL A 220 24.04 -13.94 -12.21
N GLU A 221 23.57 -14.86 -13.05
CA GLU A 221 24.35 -15.78 -13.87
C GLU A 221 24.12 -15.43 -15.35
N TRP A 222 25.20 -15.22 -16.12
CA TRP A 222 25.09 -14.95 -17.55
C TRP A 222 25.18 -16.24 -18.35
N LYS A 223 24.14 -16.56 -19.13
CA LYS A 223 24.07 -17.71 -20.02
C LYS A 223 24.31 -17.28 -21.45
N THR A 224 25.21 -17.97 -22.12
CA THR A 224 25.46 -17.78 -23.54
C THR A 224 24.53 -18.70 -24.34
N GLU A 225 23.81 -18.13 -25.28
CA GLU A 225 22.90 -18.82 -26.19
C GLU A 225 23.20 -18.44 -27.65
N GLU A 226 22.83 -19.30 -28.57
CA GLU A 226 22.92 -19.06 -30.01
C GLU A 226 21.52 -18.93 -30.59
N ILE A 227 21.29 -17.85 -31.33
CA ILE A 227 20.12 -17.68 -32.19
C ILE A 227 20.54 -18.11 -33.59
N ILE A 228 19.91 -19.15 -34.12
CA ILE A 228 20.21 -19.69 -35.46
C ILE A 228 19.05 -19.34 -36.38
N MET A 229 19.35 -18.70 -37.50
CA MET A 229 18.42 -18.41 -38.59
C MET A 229 18.92 -19.16 -39.84
N ASP A 230 18.18 -20.17 -40.27
CA ASP A 230 18.41 -20.88 -41.51
C ASP A 230 17.31 -20.53 -42.52
N ARG A 231 17.69 -20.10 -43.73
CA ARG A 231 16.79 -19.75 -44.82
C ARG A 231 17.30 -20.33 -46.12
N ASP A 232 16.38 -20.65 -47.00
CA ASP A 232 16.65 -21.10 -48.34
C ASP A 232 15.63 -20.53 -49.34
N GLY A 233 15.97 -20.49 -50.59
CA GLY A 233 15.09 -20.00 -51.64
C GLY A 233 15.75 -19.97 -52.99
N TYR A 234 15.04 -19.47 -53.98
CA TYR A 234 15.49 -19.24 -55.33
C TYR A 234 15.30 -17.75 -55.69
N LEU A 235 16.28 -17.17 -56.38
CA LEU A 235 16.19 -15.75 -56.82
C LEU A 235 16.64 -15.66 -58.30
N ASP A 236 15.74 -15.10 -59.12
CA ASP A 236 16.07 -14.65 -60.48
C ASP A 236 16.97 -13.42 -60.43
N GLN A 237 17.72 -13.19 -61.49
CA GLN A 237 18.55 -11.99 -61.66
C GLN A 237 17.75 -10.68 -61.45
N GLY A 238 18.29 -9.81 -60.61
CA GLY A 238 17.73 -8.52 -60.30
C GLY A 238 16.69 -8.53 -59.20
N ASN A 239 16.33 -9.70 -58.66
CA ASN A 239 15.43 -9.84 -57.54
C ASN A 239 16.19 -9.79 -56.20
N SER A 240 15.46 -9.53 -55.09
CA SER A 240 15.97 -9.57 -53.73
C SER A 240 15.05 -10.35 -52.82
N TRP A 241 15.65 -10.91 -51.77
CA TRP A 241 14.98 -11.43 -50.58
C TRP A 241 15.32 -10.55 -49.39
N GLU A 242 14.35 -10.29 -48.51
CA GLU A 242 14.52 -9.44 -47.34
C GLU A 242 13.84 -10.08 -46.14
N GLU A 243 14.49 -10.03 -44.97
CA GLU A 243 13.92 -10.43 -43.68
C GLU A 243 14.48 -9.58 -42.55
N SER A 244 13.62 -9.23 -41.58
CA SER A 244 14.00 -8.50 -40.38
C SER A 244 13.84 -9.37 -39.15
N ILE A 245 14.83 -9.33 -38.26
CA ILE A 245 14.81 -9.99 -36.94
C ILE A 245 15.28 -9.00 -35.88
N ASN A 246 14.91 -9.25 -34.61
CA ASN A 246 15.41 -8.47 -33.49
C ASN A 246 16.03 -9.40 -32.43
N PRO A 247 17.33 -9.74 -32.57
CA PRO A 247 17.97 -10.81 -31.78
C PRO A 247 18.33 -10.34 -30.35
N GLY A 248 18.45 -9.05 -30.11
CA GLY A 248 19.02 -8.52 -28.84
C GLY A 248 18.03 -8.19 -27.73
N VAL A 249 16.75 -8.54 -27.85
CA VAL A 249 15.69 -8.11 -26.92
C VAL A 249 15.96 -8.54 -25.48
N GLU A 250 16.42 -9.77 -25.27
CA GLU A 250 16.57 -10.37 -23.94
C GLU A 250 18.01 -10.38 -23.41
N GLY A 251 18.99 -9.91 -24.21
CA GLY A 251 20.38 -10.06 -23.83
C GLY A 251 21.35 -9.13 -24.53
N ARG A 252 22.64 -9.40 -24.37
CA ARG A 252 23.74 -8.70 -25.03
C ARG A 252 24.22 -9.53 -26.24
N ILE A 253 24.25 -8.93 -27.43
CA ILE A 253 24.79 -9.54 -28.60
C ILE A 253 26.30 -9.51 -28.49
N LEU A 254 26.97 -10.70 -28.55
CA LEU A 254 28.43 -10.80 -28.46
C LEU A 254 29.08 -10.89 -29.84
N SER A 255 28.50 -11.67 -30.73
CA SER A 255 29.01 -11.89 -32.06
C SER A 255 27.92 -12.34 -33.01
N PHE A 256 28.21 -12.24 -34.30
CA PHE A 256 27.46 -12.99 -35.31
C PHE A 256 28.38 -13.51 -36.40
N TYR A 257 27.94 -14.58 -37.05
CA TYR A 257 28.51 -15.13 -38.25
C TYR A 257 27.37 -15.48 -39.22
N ALA A 258 27.53 -15.10 -40.50
CA ALA A 258 26.54 -15.37 -41.54
C ALA A 258 27.22 -15.90 -42.78
N VAL A 259 26.63 -16.93 -43.41
CA VAL A 259 27.07 -17.55 -44.66
C VAL A 259 25.89 -17.60 -45.61
N LEU A 260 26.04 -16.99 -46.76
CA LEU A 260 25.20 -17.20 -47.93
C LEU A 260 25.95 -18.17 -48.88
N GLU A 261 25.31 -19.26 -49.29
CA GLU A 261 25.85 -20.24 -50.20
C GLU A 261 24.88 -20.43 -51.36
N LEU A 262 25.42 -20.47 -52.58
CA LEU A 262 24.66 -20.71 -53.79
C LEU A 262 24.86 -22.15 -54.27
N ASP A 263 23.83 -22.74 -54.88
CA ASP A 263 23.96 -24.05 -55.52
C ASP A 263 24.92 -23.98 -56.71
N GLN A 264 25.48 -25.13 -57.05
CA GLN A 264 26.44 -25.26 -58.18
C GLN A 264 25.71 -25.36 -59.51
N GLU A 265 26.17 -24.56 -60.45
CA GLU A 265 25.66 -24.54 -61.81
C GLU A 265 26.71 -24.90 -62.87
N LEU A 266 26.19 -25.32 -63.99
CA LEU A 266 27.02 -25.63 -65.19
C LEU A 266 27.22 -24.32 -65.99
N GLY A 267 28.12 -23.44 -65.53
CA GLY A 267 28.32 -22.18 -66.21
C GLY A 267 29.26 -21.26 -65.49
N PRO A 268 29.30 -19.99 -65.87
CA PRO A 268 29.89 -18.96 -65.05
C PRO A 268 29.18 -18.87 -63.69
N GLN A 269 29.96 -18.64 -62.64
CA GLN A 269 29.42 -18.59 -61.29
C GLN A 269 28.55 -17.33 -61.06
N ASP A 270 27.40 -17.48 -60.44
CA ASP A 270 26.53 -16.41 -60.02
C ASP A 270 27.13 -15.59 -58.90
N ASN A 271 26.76 -14.30 -58.88
CA ASN A 271 27.16 -13.38 -57.87
C ASN A 271 25.93 -12.77 -57.15
N PHE A 272 25.72 -13.21 -55.93
CA PHE A 272 24.75 -12.60 -55.03
C PHE A 272 25.45 -11.73 -54.00
N THR A 273 24.75 -10.72 -53.51
CA THR A 273 25.22 -9.88 -52.40
C THR A 273 24.37 -10.14 -51.18
N LEU A 274 25.01 -10.56 -50.11
CA LEU A 274 24.41 -10.56 -48.76
C LEU A 274 24.67 -9.22 -48.12
N GLU A 275 23.63 -8.57 -47.60
CA GLU A 275 23.72 -7.30 -46.85
C GLU A 275 23.04 -7.44 -45.49
N LEU A 276 23.67 -6.89 -44.45
CA LEU A 276 23.11 -6.66 -43.14
C LEU A 276 23.10 -5.18 -42.86
N SER A 277 21.91 -4.67 -42.52
CA SER A 277 21.70 -3.32 -42.00
C SER A 277 21.16 -3.40 -40.58
N ILE A 278 21.74 -2.59 -39.66
CA ILE A 278 21.24 -2.40 -38.28
C ILE A 278 21.01 -0.91 -38.13
N PRO A 279 19.83 -0.40 -38.51
CA PRO A 279 19.58 1.05 -38.59
C PRO A 279 19.78 1.79 -37.26
N ASN A 280 19.38 1.19 -36.15
CA ASN A 280 19.51 1.77 -34.81
C ASN A 280 20.98 1.96 -34.37
N ASP A 281 21.89 1.17 -34.91
CA ASP A 281 23.33 1.22 -34.61
C ASP A 281 24.13 1.94 -35.72
N GLY A 282 23.48 2.27 -36.82
CA GLY A 282 24.12 2.83 -38.01
C GLY A 282 25.13 1.89 -38.67
N TYR A 283 25.02 0.59 -38.42
CA TYR A 283 25.88 -0.43 -38.97
C TYR A 283 25.30 -0.98 -40.26
N SER A 284 26.13 -1.07 -41.30
CA SER A 284 25.82 -1.79 -42.55
C SER A 284 27.07 -2.50 -43.03
N LYS A 285 26.92 -3.72 -43.49
CA LYS A 285 28.00 -4.55 -44.10
C LYS A 285 27.40 -5.32 -45.22
N SER A 286 28.15 -5.42 -46.32
CA SER A 286 27.81 -6.29 -47.46
C SER A 286 28.97 -7.20 -47.81
N ALA A 287 28.64 -8.38 -48.28
CA ALA A 287 29.59 -9.38 -48.81
C ALA A 287 29.03 -9.94 -50.09
N LYS A 288 29.90 -10.19 -51.10
CA LYS A 288 29.53 -10.83 -52.35
C LYS A 288 29.96 -12.28 -52.33
N THR A 289 29.19 -13.15 -52.96
CA THR A 289 29.57 -14.52 -53.16
C THR A 289 30.83 -14.60 -54.02
N GLN A 290 31.76 -15.44 -53.63
CA GLN A 290 33.04 -15.68 -54.29
C GLN A 290 33.40 -17.15 -54.23
N GLY A 291 34.33 -17.54 -55.10
CA GLY A 291 34.71 -18.93 -55.20
C GLY A 291 33.72 -19.69 -56.07
N GLY A 292 33.56 -20.93 -55.76
CA GLY A 292 32.80 -21.88 -56.56
C GLY A 292 33.63 -22.42 -57.66
N ASN A 293 33.66 -23.75 -57.72
CA ASN A 293 34.40 -24.44 -58.75
C ASN A 293 33.80 -25.87 -58.95
N ILE A 294 33.12 -26.04 -60.02
CA ILE A 294 32.48 -27.34 -60.35
C ILE A 294 33.46 -28.52 -60.40
N THR A 295 34.72 -28.23 -60.75
CA THR A 295 35.74 -29.31 -60.86
C THR A 295 36.17 -29.78 -59.47
N THR A 296 36.18 -28.89 -58.45
CA THR A 296 36.50 -29.22 -57.04
C THR A 296 35.29 -29.44 -56.20
N ASN A 297 34.10 -29.25 -56.72
CA ASN A 297 32.81 -29.34 -56.03
C ASN A 297 32.71 -28.29 -54.93
N GLU A 298 33.22 -27.08 -55.17
CA GLU A 298 33.12 -25.92 -54.26
C GLU A 298 31.96 -25.05 -54.71
N THR A 299 31.11 -24.63 -53.71
CA THR A 299 29.98 -23.71 -53.88
C THR A 299 30.45 -22.26 -53.79
N SER A 300 29.71 -21.33 -54.37
CA SER A 300 29.96 -19.90 -54.25
C SER A 300 29.41 -19.38 -52.93
N LYS A 301 30.25 -18.68 -52.14
CA LYS A 301 29.88 -18.23 -50.79
C LYS A 301 30.14 -16.76 -50.53
N ALA A 302 29.28 -16.14 -49.74
CA ALA A 302 29.53 -14.85 -49.09
C ALA A 302 29.51 -15.05 -47.57
N GLU A 303 30.55 -14.58 -46.93
CA GLU A 303 30.69 -14.70 -45.48
C GLU A 303 30.78 -13.32 -44.84
N MET A 304 30.11 -13.14 -43.70
CA MET A 304 30.31 -11.98 -42.85
C MET A 304 30.27 -12.37 -41.39
N ASP A 305 31.09 -11.65 -40.62
CA ASP A 305 31.23 -11.86 -39.21
C ASP A 305 31.47 -10.52 -38.47
N ARG A 306 31.14 -10.48 -37.20
CA ARG A 306 31.51 -9.44 -36.28
C ARG A 306 31.62 -10.03 -34.89
N TYR A 307 32.77 -9.88 -34.26
CA TYR A 307 33.07 -10.38 -32.92
C TYR A 307 33.25 -9.19 -31.93
N GLY A 308 33.04 -9.45 -30.65
CA GLY A 308 33.25 -8.46 -29.61
C GLY A 308 32.34 -7.24 -29.75
N ILE A 309 31.09 -7.43 -30.14
CA ILE A 309 30.09 -6.38 -30.35
C ILE A 309 29.82 -5.69 -29.05
N ASN A 310 29.55 -6.45 -27.99
CA ASN A 310 29.44 -5.96 -26.63
C ASN A 310 30.37 -6.76 -25.71
N PRO A 311 30.80 -6.17 -24.57
CA PRO A 311 31.56 -6.92 -23.58
C PRO A 311 30.67 -8.01 -22.95
N ALA A 312 31.27 -9.14 -22.66
CA ALA A 312 30.61 -10.22 -21.93
C ALA A 312 30.13 -9.74 -20.56
N GLY A 313 29.02 -10.26 -20.11
CA GLY A 313 28.52 -10.05 -18.74
C GLY A 313 29.35 -10.84 -17.74
N GLU A 314 29.48 -10.32 -16.55
CA GLU A 314 30.14 -10.99 -15.41
C GLU A 314 29.08 -11.37 -14.38
N ASP A 315 29.16 -12.61 -13.89
CA ASP A 315 28.31 -13.10 -12.81
C ASP A 315 28.55 -12.28 -11.54
N GLY A 316 27.52 -12.12 -10.73
CA GLY A 316 27.65 -11.32 -9.52
C GLY A 316 26.37 -11.19 -8.71
N THR A 317 26.46 -10.49 -7.60
CA THR A 317 25.33 -10.20 -6.72
C THR A 317 24.95 -8.73 -6.83
N TYR A 318 23.68 -8.45 -6.99
CA TYR A 318 23.11 -7.12 -7.18
C TYR A 318 21.99 -6.90 -6.17
N THR A 319 21.85 -5.66 -5.68
CA THR A 319 20.75 -5.24 -4.83
C THR A 319 19.95 -4.16 -5.53
N ALA A 320 18.63 -4.32 -5.56
CA ALA A 320 17.70 -3.39 -6.16
C ALA A 320 16.29 -3.61 -5.58
N ASP A 321 15.36 -2.75 -5.93
CA ASP A 321 13.98 -2.90 -5.47
C ASP A 321 13.22 -3.97 -6.24
N SER A 322 13.62 -4.27 -7.47
CA SER A 322 13.02 -5.32 -8.30
C SER A 322 14.05 -6.01 -9.22
N ALA A 323 13.65 -7.18 -9.77
CA ALA A 323 14.43 -7.87 -10.78
C ALA A 323 14.53 -7.05 -12.09
N GLU A 324 13.48 -6.32 -12.44
CA GLU A 324 13.43 -5.45 -13.62
C GLU A 324 14.46 -4.34 -13.52
N GLU A 325 14.66 -3.77 -12.32
CA GLU A 325 15.68 -2.75 -12.10
C GLU A 325 17.10 -3.31 -12.28
N VAL A 326 17.36 -4.53 -11.79
CA VAL A 326 18.64 -5.20 -12.04
C VAL A 326 18.83 -5.46 -13.54
N LEU A 327 17.80 -5.97 -14.25
CA LEU A 327 17.87 -6.18 -15.69
C LEU A 327 18.16 -4.88 -16.43
N ALA A 328 17.49 -3.78 -16.09
CA ALA A 328 17.76 -2.46 -16.67
C ALA A 328 19.19 -2.01 -16.40
N LEU A 329 19.70 -2.20 -15.19
CA LEU A 329 21.08 -1.89 -14.85
C LEU A 329 22.09 -2.70 -15.70
N LEU A 330 21.80 -3.97 -15.97
CA LEU A 330 22.66 -4.87 -16.71
C LEU A 330 22.56 -4.66 -18.21
N LEU A 331 21.38 -4.46 -18.77
CA LEU A 331 21.11 -4.41 -20.19
C LEU A 331 21.14 -2.97 -20.76
N ASP A 332 20.73 -1.95 -20.00
CA ASP A 332 20.60 -0.57 -20.49
C ASP A 332 21.85 0.29 -20.25
N LYS A 333 22.92 -0.30 -19.74
CA LYS A 333 24.16 0.43 -19.48
C LYS A 333 24.76 0.96 -20.79
N PRO A 334 25.08 2.26 -20.88
CA PRO A 334 25.72 2.83 -22.06
C PRO A 334 26.98 2.08 -22.48
N GLY A 335 27.09 1.72 -23.77
CA GLY A 335 28.22 0.95 -24.33
C GLY A 335 28.05 -0.57 -24.26
N PHE A 336 26.93 -1.07 -23.75
CA PHE A 336 26.62 -2.52 -23.67
C PHE A 336 25.42 -2.91 -24.56
N ARG A 337 24.92 -1.98 -25.37
CA ARG A 337 23.76 -2.15 -26.25
C ARG A 337 24.08 -1.88 -27.73
N THR A 338 25.30 -2.10 -28.15
CA THR A 338 25.68 -2.04 -29.57
C THR A 338 24.95 -3.14 -30.33
N ALA A 339 24.51 -2.83 -31.54
CA ALA A 339 23.77 -3.73 -32.42
C ALA A 339 22.39 -4.18 -31.92
N GLN A 340 21.78 -3.43 -31.00
CA GLN A 340 20.41 -3.65 -30.56
C GLN A 340 19.40 -3.11 -31.57
N GLY A 341 18.23 -3.74 -31.63
CA GLY A 341 17.15 -3.36 -32.51
C GLY A 341 17.00 -4.29 -33.72
N GLU A 342 16.37 -3.78 -34.74
CA GLU A 342 16.04 -4.51 -35.92
C GLU A 342 17.30 -4.78 -36.79
N TRP A 343 17.49 -6.01 -37.20
CA TRP A 343 18.51 -6.46 -38.13
C TRP A 343 17.83 -6.80 -39.44
N GLU A 344 18.11 -6.02 -40.47
CA GLU A 344 17.58 -6.17 -41.82
C GLU A 344 18.57 -6.92 -42.66
N TRP A 345 18.22 -8.14 -43.05
CA TRP A 345 18.98 -8.99 -43.94
C TRP A 345 18.43 -8.87 -45.36
N THR A 346 19.31 -8.68 -46.33
CA THR A 346 18.96 -8.63 -47.76
C THR A 346 19.89 -9.52 -48.53
N ILE A 347 19.33 -10.35 -49.41
CA ILE A 347 20.06 -11.07 -50.47
C ILE A 347 19.65 -10.49 -51.80
N PHE A 348 20.60 -10.05 -52.58
CA PHE A 348 20.35 -9.45 -53.86
C PHE A 348 21.08 -10.21 -54.97
N ALA A 349 20.33 -10.77 -55.95
CA ALA A 349 20.84 -11.50 -57.13
C ALA A 349 21.30 -10.48 -58.18
N GLN A 350 22.55 -9.99 -58.07
CA GLN A 350 23.07 -8.95 -58.95
C GLN A 350 23.44 -9.49 -60.32
N GLN A 351 23.90 -10.72 -60.36
CA GLN A 351 24.38 -11.37 -61.57
C GLN A 351 24.12 -12.88 -61.44
N ALA A 352 22.90 -13.28 -61.72
CA ALA A 352 22.44 -14.64 -61.66
C ALA A 352 22.53 -15.37 -63.04
N ASP A 353 22.95 -14.68 -64.08
CA ASP A 353 23.20 -15.19 -65.41
C ASP A 353 24.25 -14.28 -66.08
N PRO A 354 25.53 -14.40 -65.68
CA PRO A 354 26.55 -13.49 -66.12
C PRO A 354 26.86 -13.53 -67.61
N ASP A 355 26.77 -14.69 -68.24
CA ASP A 355 27.03 -14.91 -69.72
C ASP A 355 26.31 -16.15 -70.23
N PRO A 356 25.46 -16.06 -71.24
CA PRO A 356 24.84 -17.26 -71.84
C PRO A 356 25.92 -18.19 -72.45
N LEU A 357 25.78 -19.48 -72.16
CA LEU A 357 26.70 -20.49 -72.65
C LEU A 357 26.80 -20.57 -74.23
N ILE A 358 25.77 -20.07 -74.90
CA ILE A 358 25.69 -19.97 -76.36
C ILE A 358 25.07 -18.63 -76.70
N GLU A 359 25.85 -17.80 -77.45
CA GLU A 359 25.37 -16.45 -77.86
C GLU A 359 24.08 -16.54 -78.67
N GLY A 360 23.02 -15.85 -78.18
CA GLY A 360 21.70 -15.80 -78.80
C GLY A 360 20.67 -16.82 -78.30
N PHE A 361 21.04 -17.69 -77.34
CA PHE A 361 20.09 -18.57 -76.67
C PHE A 361 19.86 -18.05 -75.20
N PRO A 362 18.61 -17.91 -74.80
CA PRO A 362 18.36 -17.60 -73.41
C PRO A 362 18.85 -18.74 -72.52
N ASP A 363 19.40 -18.36 -71.33
CA ASP A 363 19.70 -19.33 -70.31
C ASP A 363 18.37 -19.97 -69.83
N PRO A 364 18.31 -21.32 -69.72
CA PRO A 364 17.14 -22.01 -69.23
C PRO A 364 16.89 -21.82 -67.73
N ASP A 365 17.90 -21.36 -66.99
CA ASP A 365 17.84 -21.14 -65.54
C ASP A 365 18.38 -19.75 -65.15
N PRO A 366 17.51 -18.69 -65.17
CA PRO A 366 17.94 -17.29 -65.04
C PRO A 366 18.21 -16.87 -63.57
N GLY A 367 18.28 -17.79 -62.63
CA GLY A 367 18.48 -17.58 -61.21
C GLY A 367 19.24 -18.70 -60.54
N ASN A 368 19.40 -18.61 -59.23
CA ASN A 368 20.08 -19.64 -58.45
C ASN A 368 19.35 -19.91 -57.12
N ASP A 369 19.43 -21.19 -56.73
CA ASP A 369 19.06 -21.60 -55.37
C ASP A 369 20.13 -21.15 -54.39
N TRP A 370 19.68 -20.64 -53.25
CA TRP A 370 20.55 -20.14 -52.21
C TRP A 370 20.15 -20.63 -50.81
N THR A 371 21.13 -20.73 -49.92
CA THR A 371 20.95 -20.99 -48.51
C THR A 371 21.64 -19.89 -47.69
N LEU A 372 21.00 -19.38 -46.67
CA LEU A 372 21.55 -18.45 -45.72
C LEU A 372 21.49 -19.02 -44.30
N GLN A 373 22.65 -19.18 -43.69
CA GLN A 373 22.76 -19.48 -42.26
C GLN A 373 23.31 -18.26 -41.51
N VAL A 374 22.61 -17.84 -40.47
CA VAL A 374 23.06 -16.81 -39.55
C VAL A 374 23.09 -17.40 -38.14
N VAL A 375 24.22 -17.26 -37.47
CA VAL A 375 24.39 -17.64 -36.07
C VAL A 375 24.75 -16.37 -35.27
N ILE A 376 23.93 -16.08 -34.29
CA ILE A 376 24.13 -14.88 -33.43
C ILE A 376 24.33 -15.38 -32.00
N GLU A 377 25.46 -15.04 -31.42
CA GLU A 377 25.79 -15.37 -30.06
C GLU A 377 25.29 -14.23 -29.15
N ILE A 378 24.43 -14.57 -28.16
CA ILE A 378 23.91 -13.64 -27.17
C ILE A 378 24.21 -14.13 -25.76
N GLN A 379 24.33 -13.20 -24.82
CA GLN A 379 24.34 -13.51 -23.41
C GLN A 379 23.09 -12.94 -22.73
N ILE A 380 22.39 -13.79 -22.00
CA ILE A 380 21.15 -13.48 -21.29
C ILE A 380 21.44 -13.56 -19.79
N PRO A 381 21.13 -12.52 -18.99
CA PRO A 381 21.26 -12.58 -17.55
C PRO A 381 20.09 -13.36 -16.94
N VAL A 382 20.40 -14.37 -16.14
CA VAL A 382 19.45 -15.14 -15.35
C VAL A 382 19.54 -14.69 -13.91
N LEU A 383 18.45 -14.18 -13.38
CA LEU A 383 18.37 -13.64 -12.02
C LEU A 383 17.72 -14.66 -11.09
N THR A 384 18.34 -14.86 -9.92
CA THR A 384 17.78 -15.67 -8.85
C THR A 384 17.76 -14.82 -7.59
N GLU A 385 16.58 -14.60 -7.00
CA GLU A 385 16.50 -13.90 -5.72
C GLU A 385 17.07 -14.74 -4.60
N VAL A 386 17.94 -14.13 -3.78
CA VAL A 386 18.57 -14.76 -2.62
C VAL A 386 17.83 -14.31 -1.38
N ALA A 387 17.37 -15.27 -0.58
CA ALA A 387 16.85 -14.96 0.76
C ALA A 387 18.03 -14.54 1.66
N VAL A 388 18.06 -13.27 2.05
CA VAL A 388 19.02 -12.74 3.02
C VAL A 388 18.36 -12.65 4.39
#